data_e509a74a9f4defac8c2c5ad77662e5a6
#
_entry.id   e509a74a9f4defac8c2c5ad77662e5a6
#
_cell.length_a   1.000
_cell.length_b   1.000
_cell.length_c   1.000
_cell.angle_alpha   90.00
_cell.angle_beta   90.00
_cell.angle_gamma   90.00
#
_symmetry.space_group_name_H-M   'P 1'
#
loop_
_entity.id
_entity.type
_entity.pdbx_description
1 polymer ?
#
loop_
_entity_poly.entity_id
_entity_poly.type
_entity_poly.pdbx_seq_one_letter_code
_entity_poly.pdbx_strand_id
1 'polypeptide(L)'
;MVKEIAIWLYLFYFKLQFDFFKLFPLRKNKVTFVVSFGDNSVFLYEELKKMQPDSPIVFLAKKNALPKLNPYKSGAKVIPFDNSIISIARSAYHLATARIVLVDNYFGFLSTIKFKNEAECIQLWHAAGAIKTFGLKDESITYRSRRAHKRFLNVYKNFHKVVVGSDTMASIFKEAFQLSSSNFLRTGVPRTDLFFDEKQMHDIKEKLYQENITLKEKKVILYAPTYRDHLLNQFELPLDLDLMYRELGDDYVLLVRSHPVLAHKIDVESRYPGFVYDYSSRWDVNEILLITDILISDYSSIPYEFSLLNRPMVFYPYDLEEYCKTRGLWDDYENLVPGPIVFDSYELVKVIKEKGYDMNNVQQFSAMWNQYHVGHSSRLLAEYILDAERERNVNASGS
;
A
#
# COMPACT_ATOMS: atom_id res chain seq x y z
N MET A 1 29.97 -0.99 -8.83
CA MET A 1 30.94 -0.69 -7.74
C MET A 1 30.56 0.60 -7.02
N VAL A 2 30.47 1.76 -7.68
CA VAL A 2 30.13 3.07 -7.06
C VAL A 2 28.81 3.06 -6.27
N LYS A 3 27.73 2.46 -6.82
CA LYS A 3 26.44 2.35 -6.15
C LYS A 3 26.50 1.58 -4.82
N GLU A 4 27.26 0.50 -4.76
CA GLU A 4 27.42 -0.30 -3.52
C GLU A 4 28.25 0.45 -2.46
N ILE A 5 29.25 1.23 -2.87
CA ILE A 5 30.02 2.08 -1.96
C ILE A 5 29.13 3.17 -1.37
N ALA A 6 28.32 3.84 -2.19
CA ALA A 6 27.40 4.87 -1.73
C ALA A 6 26.36 4.31 -0.74
N ILE A 7 25.81 3.12 -1.02
CA ILE A 7 24.90 2.41 -0.09
C ILE A 7 25.62 2.11 1.23
N TRP A 8 26.85 1.61 1.16
CA TRP A 8 27.63 1.28 2.35
C TRP A 8 27.92 2.51 3.21
N LEU A 9 28.35 3.63 2.60
CA LEU A 9 28.59 4.89 3.30
C LEU A 9 27.33 5.42 3.98
N TYR A 10 26.20 5.42 3.27
CA TYR A 10 24.89 5.79 3.84
C TYR A 10 24.53 4.93 5.06
N LEU A 11 24.60 3.61 4.92
CA LEU A 11 24.26 2.67 5.98
C LEU A 11 25.21 2.76 7.17
N PHE A 12 26.50 2.95 6.92
CA PHE A 12 27.51 3.15 7.98
C PHE A 12 27.25 4.43 8.77
N TYR A 13 27.00 5.56 8.07
CA TYR A 13 26.70 6.81 8.73
C TYR A 13 25.38 6.76 9.51
N PHE A 14 24.36 6.15 8.93
CA PHE A 14 23.08 5.95 9.61
C PHE A 14 23.24 5.14 10.90
N LYS A 15 23.98 4.04 10.84
CA LYS A 15 24.30 3.20 11.99
C LYS A 15 25.03 3.99 13.07
N LEU A 16 26.04 4.75 12.71
CA LEU A 16 26.81 5.57 13.67
C LEU A 16 25.90 6.54 14.43
N GLN A 17 25.04 7.26 13.71
CA GLN A 17 24.08 8.19 14.30
C GLN A 17 23.07 7.45 15.20
N PHE A 18 22.54 6.33 14.71
CA PHE A 18 21.58 5.54 15.50
C PHE A 18 22.20 5.00 16.79
N ASP A 19 23.39 4.42 16.72
CA ASP A 19 24.08 3.86 17.90
C ASP A 19 24.44 4.97 18.92
N PHE A 20 24.81 6.17 18.46
CA PHE A 20 24.99 7.33 19.32
C PHE A 20 23.68 7.73 20.02
N PHE A 21 22.59 7.91 19.26
CA PHE A 21 21.31 8.30 19.87
C PHE A 21 20.66 7.18 20.68
N LYS A 22 21.04 5.93 20.48
CA LYS A 22 20.60 4.80 21.30
C LYS A 22 21.09 4.90 22.75
N LEU A 23 22.08 5.74 23.06
CA LEU A 23 22.48 6.04 24.43
C LEU A 23 21.41 6.82 25.21
N PHE A 24 20.54 7.56 24.54
CA PHE A 24 19.44 8.28 25.16
C PHE A 24 18.29 7.33 25.52
N PRO A 25 17.54 7.61 26.62
CA PRO A 25 16.40 6.78 27.01
C PRO A 25 15.30 6.77 25.94
N LEU A 26 14.53 5.68 25.91
CA LEU A 26 13.29 5.66 25.16
C LEU A 26 12.33 6.70 25.73
N ARG A 27 11.64 7.42 24.84
CA ARG A 27 10.62 8.37 25.26
C ARG A 27 9.29 7.63 25.45
N LYS A 28 8.65 7.85 26.58
CA LYS A 28 7.35 7.27 26.92
C LYS A 28 6.33 7.60 25.82
N ASN A 29 5.57 6.60 25.40
CA ASN A 29 4.47 6.71 24.43
C ASN A 29 4.87 7.31 23.08
N LYS A 30 6.17 7.34 22.75
CA LYS A 30 6.63 7.89 21.49
C LYS A 30 6.49 6.88 20.35
N VAL A 31 5.71 7.25 19.35
CA VAL A 31 5.53 6.51 18.11
C VAL A 31 6.24 7.24 16.96
N THR A 32 7.05 6.52 16.21
CA THR A 32 7.73 7.06 15.02
C THR A 32 7.35 6.25 13.79
N PHE A 33 6.71 6.90 12.82
CA PHE A 33 6.37 6.33 11.53
C PHE A 33 7.48 6.63 10.53
N VAL A 34 7.85 5.65 9.70
CA VAL A 34 8.69 5.84 8.52
C VAL A 34 7.83 5.56 7.30
N VAL A 35 7.59 6.59 6.50
CA VAL A 35 6.48 6.61 5.55
C VAL A 35 6.96 6.81 4.13
N SER A 36 6.59 5.88 3.26
CA SER A 36 6.73 5.97 1.79
C SER A 36 5.41 6.23 1.08
N PHE A 37 4.32 5.64 1.56
CA PHE A 37 2.97 5.72 0.98
C PHE A 37 2.03 6.54 1.86
N GLY A 38 1.90 6.19 3.14
CA GLY A 38 1.20 6.97 4.14
C GLY A 38 -0.23 6.52 4.43
N ASP A 39 -0.88 5.75 3.56
CA ASP A 39 -2.29 5.40 3.71
C ASP A 39 -2.59 4.75 5.07
N ASN A 40 -1.96 3.62 5.35
CA ASN A 40 -2.12 2.94 6.64
C ASN A 40 -1.67 3.79 7.84
N SER A 41 -0.65 4.63 7.61
CA SER A 41 -0.09 5.48 8.67
C SER A 41 -1.06 6.57 9.12
N VAL A 42 -1.86 7.13 8.20
CA VAL A 42 -2.84 8.18 8.50
C VAL A 42 -4.00 7.62 9.32
N PHE A 43 -4.61 6.53 8.88
CA PHE A 43 -5.70 5.87 9.61
C PHE A 43 -5.29 5.48 11.03
N LEU A 44 -4.11 4.87 11.17
CA LEU A 44 -3.60 4.51 12.49
C LEU A 44 -3.27 5.73 13.36
N TYR A 45 -2.73 6.79 12.76
CA TYR A 45 -2.43 8.03 13.47
C TYR A 45 -3.69 8.66 14.05
N GLU A 46 -4.76 8.76 13.26
CA GLU A 46 -6.02 9.33 13.70
C GLU A 46 -6.60 8.56 14.89
N GLU A 47 -6.53 7.23 14.85
CA GLU A 47 -7.02 6.40 15.93
C GLU A 47 -6.14 6.49 17.19
N LEU A 48 -4.82 6.49 17.04
CA LEU A 48 -3.90 6.72 18.16
C LEU A 48 -4.15 8.08 18.84
N LYS A 49 -4.44 9.13 18.05
CA LYS A 49 -4.75 10.46 18.60
C LYS A 49 -6.10 10.54 19.28
N LYS A 50 -7.10 9.79 18.83
CA LYS A 50 -8.39 9.66 19.53
C LYS A 50 -8.20 8.97 20.89
N MET A 51 -7.42 7.89 20.95
CA MET A 51 -7.23 7.09 22.15
C MET A 51 -6.22 7.73 23.13
N GLN A 52 -5.18 8.39 22.63
CA GLN A 52 -4.13 9.02 23.43
C GLN A 52 -3.66 10.35 22.80
N PRO A 53 -4.38 11.47 23.01
CA PRO A 53 -4.12 12.76 22.35
C PRO A 53 -2.70 13.29 22.54
N ASP A 54 -2.11 13.08 23.73
CA ASP A 54 -0.80 13.62 24.11
C ASP A 54 0.40 12.76 23.65
N SER A 55 0.15 11.64 22.98
CA SER A 55 1.25 10.79 22.49
C SER A 55 2.14 11.56 21.52
N PRO A 56 3.47 11.57 21.75
CA PRO A 56 4.40 12.22 20.83
C PRO A 56 4.56 11.37 19.56
N ILE A 57 3.95 11.83 18.46
CA ILE A 57 3.98 11.15 17.18
C ILE A 57 4.91 11.90 16.22
N VAL A 58 5.75 11.14 15.51
CA VAL A 58 6.69 11.65 14.53
C VAL A 58 6.54 10.87 13.22
N PHE A 59 6.40 11.59 12.10
CA PHE A 59 6.48 11.05 10.76
C PHE A 59 7.84 11.38 10.14
N LEU A 60 8.56 10.35 9.75
CA LEU A 60 9.75 10.43 8.89
C LEU A 60 9.29 10.08 7.48
N ALA A 61 9.02 11.10 6.65
CA ALA A 61 8.28 10.95 5.42
C ALA A 61 9.16 11.10 4.17
N LYS A 62 9.05 10.15 3.24
CA LYS A 62 9.57 10.30 1.88
C LYS A 62 8.83 11.42 1.15
N LYS A 63 9.47 12.04 0.15
CA LYS A 63 8.94 13.19 -0.59
C LYS A 63 7.51 12.98 -1.08
N ASN A 64 7.21 11.79 -1.59
CA ASN A 64 5.89 11.46 -2.14
C ASN A 64 4.78 11.37 -1.07
N ALA A 65 5.12 11.05 0.18
CA ALA A 65 4.17 10.97 1.28
C ALA A 65 3.92 12.32 1.99
N LEU A 66 4.79 13.32 1.80
CA LEU A 66 4.69 14.61 2.47
C LEU A 66 3.36 15.34 2.22
N PRO A 67 2.81 15.40 0.99
CA PRO A 67 1.52 16.07 0.74
C PRO A 67 0.39 15.45 1.59
N LYS A 68 0.31 14.13 1.67
CA LYS A 68 -0.69 13.38 2.45
C LYS A 68 -0.57 13.66 3.96
N LEU A 69 0.63 13.93 4.46
CA LEU A 69 0.90 14.17 5.88
C LEU A 69 0.83 15.65 6.30
N ASN A 70 0.74 16.58 5.35
CA ASN A 70 0.66 18.01 5.65
C ASN A 70 -0.51 18.42 6.56
N PRO A 71 -1.71 17.86 6.44
CA PRO A 71 -2.83 18.17 7.32
C PRO A 71 -2.57 17.84 8.80
N TYR A 72 -1.68 16.91 9.08
CA TYR A 72 -1.42 16.38 10.43
C TYR A 72 -0.27 17.08 11.17
N LYS A 73 0.33 18.12 10.58
CA LYS A 73 1.46 18.87 11.19
C LYS A 73 1.12 19.57 12.51
N SER A 74 -0.14 19.86 12.78
CA SER A 74 -0.59 20.45 14.04
C SER A 74 -0.54 19.46 15.21
N GLY A 75 -0.74 18.17 14.93
CA GLY A 75 -0.79 17.09 15.94
C GLY A 75 0.41 16.15 15.94
N ALA A 76 1.27 16.22 14.92
CA ALA A 76 2.46 15.38 14.79
C ALA A 76 3.65 16.14 14.19
N LYS A 77 4.84 15.69 14.53
CA LYS A 77 6.07 16.22 13.91
C LYS A 77 6.34 15.53 12.58
N VAL A 78 6.21 16.24 11.47
CA VAL A 78 6.49 15.72 10.13
C VAL A 78 7.90 16.17 9.69
N ILE A 79 8.78 15.21 9.42
CA ILE A 79 10.19 15.42 9.06
C ILE A 79 10.44 14.76 7.71
N PRO A 80 11.02 15.47 6.73
CA PRO A 80 11.47 14.84 5.49
C PRO A 80 12.48 13.72 5.77
N PHE A 81 12.28 12.56 5.14
CA PHE A 81 13.18 11.43 5.22
C PHE A 81 13.96 11.31 3.90
N ASP A 82 15.07 12.01 3.84
CA ASP A 82 15.98 12.03 2.70
C ASP A 82 17.40 11.61 3.10
N ASN A 83 18.34 11.68 2.15
CA ASN A 83 19.72 11.23 2.35
C ASN A 83 20.67 12.36 2.82
N SER A 84 20.14 13.53 3.20
CA SER A 84 20.98 14.60 3.72
C SER A 84 21.52 14.23 5.13
N ILE A 85 22.70 14.71 5.46
CA ILE A 85 23.37 14.43 6.74
C ILE A 85 22.46 14.80 7.93
N ILE A 86 21.80 15.96 7.85
CA ILE A 86 20.90 16.46 8.89
C ILE A 86 19.64 15.58 9.01
N SER A 87 19.06 15.20 7.87
CA SER A 87 17.88 14.34 7.85
C SER A 87 18.18 12.94 8.44
N ILE A 88 19.34 12.37 8.08
CA ILE A 88 19.79 11.09 8.64
C ILE A 88 19.94 11.17 10.16
N ALA A 89 20.63 12.21 10.67
CA ALA A 89 20.83 12.37 12.12
C ALA A 89 19.48 12.56 12.87
N ARG A 90 18.59 13.41 12.34
CA ARG A 90 17.24 13.61 12.91
C ARG A 90 16.43 12.31 12.91
N SER A 91 16.46 11.57 11.80
CA SER A 91 15.76 10.30 11.67
C SER A 91 16.30 9.26 12.64
N ALA A 92 17.62 9.11 12.72
CA ALA A 92 18.28 8.22 13.65
C ALA A 92 17.91 8.53 15.11
N TYR A 93 17.88 9.81 15.50
CA TYR A 93 17.43 10.24 16.83
C TYR A 93 15.99 9.82 17.11
N HIS A 94 15.08 10.09 16.17
CA HIS A 94 13.67 9.77 16.40
C HIS A 94 13.42 8.27 16.44
N LEU A 95 14.13 7.48 15.64
CA LEU A 95 14.05 6.01 15.65
C LEU A 95 14.68 5.40 16.92
N ALA A 96 15.85 5.87 17.32
CA ALA A 96 16.58 5.33 18.47
C ALA A 96 15.88 5.63 19.82
N THR A 97 15.05 6.67 19.87
CA THR A 97 14.32 7.10 21.08
C THR A 97 12.81 6.79 21.02
N ALA A 98 12.33 6.11 20.00
CA ALA A 98 10.94 5.67 19.88
C ALA A 98 10.73 4.31 20.56
N ARG A 99 9.61 4.12 21.25
CA ARG A 99 9.15 2.83 21.75
C ARG A 99 8.57 1.97 20.65
N ILE A 100 7.76 2.60 19.78
CA ILE A 100 7.14 1.96 18.63
C ILE A 100 7.65 2.64 17.37
N VAL A 101 8.14 1.84 16.45
CA VAL A 101 8.53 2.25 15.10
C VAL A 101 7.62 1.54 14.11
N LEU A 102 6.94 2.31 13.28
CA LEU A 102 6.02 1.82 12.27
C LEU A 102 6.61 2.08 10.89
N VAL A 103 6.64 1.08 10.03
CA VAL A 103 7.19 1.20 8.68
C VAL A 103 6.18 0.67 7.67
N ASP A 104 6.03 1.32 6.51
CA ASP A 104 5.06 0.94 5.47
C ASP A 104 5.71 0.30 4.24
N ASN A 105 7.04 0.17 4.24
CA ASN A 105 7.79 -0.34 3.10
C ASN A 105 9.11 -0.98 3.58
N TYR A 106 9.90 -1.46 2.61
CA TYR A 106 11.30 -1.83 2.82
C TYR A 106 12.18 -0.60 3.01
N PHE A 107 12.87 -0.52 4.14
CA PHE A 107 13.83 0.53 4.42
C PHE A 107 15.21 -0.06 4.72
N GLY A 108 16.18 0.20 3.84
CA GLY A 108 17.52 -0.41 3.90
C GLY A 108 18.30 -0.12 5.18
N PHE A 109 18.04 1.00 5.87
CA PHE A 109 18.70 1.33 7.15
C PHE A 109 18.42 0.31 8.26
N LEU A 110 17.26 -0.35 8.23
CA LEU A 110 16.92 -1.41 9.18
C LEU A 110 17.95 -2.56 9.17
N SER A 111 18.67 -2.76 8.05
CA SER A 111 19.70 -3.81 7.96
C SER A 111 20.90 -3.59 8.87
N THR A 112 21.12 -2.37 9.36
CA THR A 112 22.33 -1.98 10.10
C THR A 112 22.09 -1.55 11.53
N ILE A 113 20.84 -1.37 11.93
CA ILE A 113 20.48 -0.97 13.29
C ILE A 113 19.98 -2.17 14.09
N LYS A 114 20.05 -2.03 15.42
CA LYS A 114 19.45 -2.95 16.38
C LYS A 114 18.71 -2.12 17.42
N PHE A 115 17.41 -2.24 17.45
CA PHE A 115 16.57 -1.57 18.43
C PHE A 115 16.92 -1.99 19.88
N LYS A 116 16.51 -1.21 20.87
CA LYS A 116 16.49 -1.63 22.27
C LYS A 116 15.45 -2.74 22.45
N ASN A 117 15.63 -3.56 23.49
CA ASN A 117 14.71 -4.68 23.73
C ASN A 117 13.27 -4.24 23.99
N GLU A 118 13.11 -3.03 24.56
CA GLU A 118 11.81 -2.45 24.86
C GLU A 118 11.16 -1.72 23.67
N ALA A 119 11.90 -1.56 22.57
CA ALA A 119 11.38 -0.96 21.36
C ALA A 119 10.90 -2.02 20.37
N GLU A 120 9.80 -1.74 19.67
CA GLU A 120 9.23 -2.64 18.69
C GLU A 120 9.09 -1.98 17.33
N CYS A 121 9.45 -2.71 16.27
CA CYS A 121 9.27 -2.30 14.89
C CYS A 121 8.15 -3.12 14.26
N ILE A 122 7.11 -2.43 13.78
CA ILE A 122 5.92 -3.03 13.18
C ILE A 122 5.86 -2.63 11.71
N GLN A 123 5.79 -3.61 10.82
CA GLN A 123 5.56 -3.41 9.40
C GLN A 123 4.07 -3.30 9.13
N LEU A 124 3.62 -2.16 8.61
CA LEU A 124 2.22 -1.92 8.22
C LEU A 124 1.90 -2.46 6.82
N TRP A 125 2.93 -2.58 5.98
CA TRP A 125 2.81 -2.84 4.55
C TRP A 125 1.98 -1.77 3.82
N HIS A 126 1.70 -2.00 2.53
CA HIS A 126 1.01 -1.03 1.67
C HIS A 126 0.02 -1.69 0.70
N ALA A 127 -0.34 -2.96 0.94
CA ALA A 127 -1.31 -3.71 0.15
C ALA A 127 -2.02 -4.74 1.03
N ALA A 128 -3.30 -5.02 0.77
CA ALA A 128 -4.07 -6.04 1.50
C ALA A 128 -3.76 -7.46 1.02
N GLY A 129 -3.24 -7.59 -0.22
CA GLY A 129 -2.87 -8.88 -0.79
C GLY A 129 -1.71 -8.77 -1.78
N ALA A 130 -1.36 -9.87 -2.44
CA ALA A 130 -0.22 -9.94 -3.34
C ALA A 130 -0.43 -10.90 -4.51
N ILE A 131 -0.33 -10.39 -5.73
CA ILE A 131 -0.24 -11.18 -6.97
C ILE A 131 1.23 -11.52 -7.25
N LYS A 132 2.10 -10.49 -7.20
CA LYS A 132 3.54 -10.58 -7.53
C LYS A 132 4.35 -11.09 -6.35
N THR A 133 5.36 -11.90 -6.64
CA THR A 133 6.38 -12.25 -5.64
C THR A 133 7.18 -11.02 -5.21
N PHE A 134 7.59 -11.01 -3.97
CA PHE A 134 8.40 -9.96 -3.38
C PHE A 134 9.30 -10.50 -2.27
N GLY A 135 10.13 -9.63 -1.70
CA GLY A 135 11.01 -10.01 -0.60
C GLY A 135 12.07 -10.99 -1.05
N LEU A 136 12.25 -12.08 -0.33
CA LEU A 136 13.22 -13.13 -0.66
C LEU A 136 12.76 -14.05 -1.79
N LYS A 137 11.50 -13.94 -2.22
CA LYS A 137 10.94 -14.67 -3.35
C LYS A 137 10.90 -13.84 -4.65
N ASP A 138 11.33 -12.57 -4.60
CA ASP A 138 11.49 -11.75 -5.81
C ASP A 138 12.61 -12.34 -6.69
N GLU A 139 12.32 -12.58 -7.95
CA GLU A 139 13.27 -13.19 -8.89
C GLU A 139 14.58 -12.40 -9.00
N SER A 140 14.51 -11.07 -8.89
CA SER A 140 15.71 -10.22 -8.94
C SER A 140 16.72 -10.52 -7.82
N ILE A 141 16.31 -11.22 -6.77
CA ILE A 141 17.21 -11.64 -5.67
C ILE A 141 18.29 -12.57 -6.18
N THR A 142 17.98 -13.44 -7.13
CA THR A 142 18.93 -14.43 -7.69
C THR A 142 20.13 -13.77 -8.36
N TYR A 143 19.94 -12.57 -8.92
CA TYR A 143 20.99 -11.79 -9.60
C TYR A 143 21.70 -10.78 -8.70
N ARG A 144 21.30 -10.68 -7.42
CA ARG A 144 21.88 -9.72 -6.48
C ARG A 144 23.11 -10.30 -5.78
N SER A 145 24.02 -9.41 -5.35
CA SER A 145 25.21 -9.80 -4.61
C SER A 145 24.85 -10.45 -3.26
N ARG A 146 25.73 -11.33 -2.75
CA ARG A 146 25.59 -11.92 -1.40
C ARG A 146 25.43 -10.85 -0.31
N ARG A 147 26.05 -9.67 -0.48
CA ARG A 147 25.90 -8.53 0.45
C ARG A 147 24.49 -7.97 0.41
N ALA A 148 23.89 -7.84 -0.78
CA ALA A 148 22.51 -7.39 -0.93
C ALA A 148 21.55 -8.38 -0.29
N HIS A 149 21.72 -9.68 -0.52
CA HIS A 149 20.90 -10.72 0.10
C HIS A 149 20.97 -10.66 1.64
N LYS A 150 22.18 -10.50 2.22
CA LYS A 150 22.34 -10.32 3.66
C LYS A 150 21.63 -9.06 4.19
N ARG A 151 21.64 -7.96 3.40
CA ARG A 151 20.87 -6.75 3.75
C ARG A 151 19.38 -7.02 3.84
N PHE A 152 18.79 -7.73 2.86
CA PHE A 152 17.37 -8.10 2.90
C PHE A 152 17.03 -8.89 4.16
N LEU A 153 17.76 -9.96 4.43
CA LEU A 153 17.56 -10.77 5.64
C LEU A 153 17.65 -9.93 6.93
N ASN A 154 18.63 -9.03 7.01
CA ASN A 154 18.78 -8.18 8.18
C ASN A 154 17.67 -7.14 8.32
N VAL A 155 17.08 -6.65 7.23
CA VAL A 155 15.91 -5.77 7.30
C VAL A 155 14.72 -6.54 7.86
N TYR A 156 14.43 -7.72 7.32
CA TYR A 156 13.26 -8.53 7.72
C TYR A 156 13.34 -9.02 9.16
N LYS A 157 14.55 -9.31 9.68
CA LYS A 157 14.77 -9.62 11.10
C LYS A 157 14.37 -8.49 12.05
N ASN A 158 14.30 -7.25 11.56
CA ASN A 158 13.84 -6.11 12.35
C ASN A 158 12.33 -5.89 12.25
N PHE A 159 11.59 -6.65 11.46
CA PHE A 159 10.13 -6.68 11.51
C PHE A 159 9.70 -7.55 12.70
N HIS A 160 9.65 -6.95 13.89
CA HIS A 160 9.20 -7.64 15.11
C HIS A 160 7.77 -8.09 14.95
N LYS A 161 6.93 -7.25 14.33
CA LYS A 161 5.55 -7.54 13.97
C LYS A 161 5.26 -7.09 12.54
N VAL A 162 4.30 -7.76 11.90
CA VAL A 162 3.77 -7.43 10.57
C VAL A 162 2.25 -7.50 10.64
N VAL A 163 1.60 -6.44 10.20
CA VAL A 163 0.14 -6.35 10.11
C VAL A 163 -0.36 -7.18 8.91
N VAL A 164 -1.39 -8.00 9.13
CA VAL A 164 -1.99 -8.83 8.08
C VAL A 164 -3.51 -8.71 8.05
N GLY A 165 -4.06 -8.75 6.81
CA GLY A 165 -5.50 -8.79 6.57
C GLY A 165 -6.07 -10.21 6.52
N SER A 166 -5.19 -11.23 6.38
CA SER A 166 -5.61 -12.63 6.28
C SER A 166 -4.46 -13.58 6.63
N ASP A 167 -4.78 -14.85 6.89
CA ASP A 167 -3.78 -15.90 7.04
C ASP A 167 -3.11 -16.25 5.70
N THR A 168 -3.78 -16.04 4.58
CA THR A 168 -3.19 -16.16 3.24
C THR A 168 -2.02 -15.17 3.10
N MET A 169 -2.24 -13.90 3.45
CA MET A 169 -1.16 -12.89 3.41
C MET A 169 -0.07 -13.16 4.45
N ALA A 170 -0.42 -13.69 5.64
CA ALA A 170 0.56 -14.12 6.64
C ALA A 170 1.48 -15.23 6.12
N SER A 171 0.93 -16.20 5.36
CA SER A 171 1.71 -17.28 4.73
C SER A 171 2.69 -16.74 3.69
N ILE A 172 2.26 -15.79 2.88
CA ILE A 172 3.12 -15.09 1.92
C ILE A 172 4.27 -14.35 2.64
N PHE A 173 3.98 -13.58 3.70
CA PHE A 173 5.02 -12.90 4.46
C PHE A 173 5.97 -13.84 5.19
N LYS A 174 5.48 -15.00 5.66
CA LYS A 174 6.33 -16.04 6.24
C LYS A 174 7.42 -16.49 5.26
N GLU A 175 7.07 -16.68 4.00
CA GLU A 175 8.01 -17.05 2.95
C GLU A 175 8.87 -15.87 2.49
N ALA A 176 8.24 -14.72 2.20
CA ALA A 176 8.90 -13.54 1.65
C ALA A 176 9.93 -12.93 2.61
N PHE A 177 9.69 -13.01 3.93
CA PHE A 177 10.52 -12.36 4.95
C PHE A 177 11.20 -13.35 5.90
N GLN A 178 10.95 -14.66 5.78
CA GLN A 178 11.41 -15.70 6.70
C GLN A 178 11.02 -15.42 8.16
N LEU A 179 9.75 -15.07 8.37
CA LEU A 179 9.16 -14.78 9.67
C LEU A 179 8.41 -16.01 10.22
N SER A 180 8.16 -15.99 11.53
CA SER A 180 7.35 -17.00 12.21
C SER A 180 5.91 -16.52 12.43
N SER A 181 5.00 -17.42 12.77
CA SER A 181 3.59 -17.08 13.02
C SER A 181 3.39 -16.09 14.17
N SER A 182 4.33 -16.03 15.13
CA SER A 182 4.30 -15.07 16.25
C SER A 182 4.58 -13.62 15.84
N ASN A 183 5.08 -13.40 14.61
CA ASN A 183 5.34 -12.07 14.09
C ASN A 183 4.08 -11.40 13.50
N PHE A 184 2.99 -12.13 13.26
CA PHE A 184 1.83 -11.56 12.56
C PHE A 184 0.79 -11.00 13.51
N LEU A 185 0.38 -9.75 13.26
CA LEU A 185 -0.75 -9.09 13.90
C LEU A 185 -1.96 -9.20 12.98
N ARG A 186 -2.94 -9.97 13.42
CA ARG A 186 -4.20 -10.24 12.71
C ARG A 186 -5.24 -9.17 13.01
N THR A 187 -4.86 -7.92 12.77
CA THR A 187 -5.70 -6.74 13.05
C THR A 187 -6.46 -6.24 11.83
N GLY A 188 -6.13 -6.75 10.64
CA GLY A 188 -6.51 -6.10 9.40
C GLY A 188 -5.62 -4.91 9.07
N VAL A 189 -5.70 -4.43 7.84
CA VAL A 189 -4.90 -3.31 7.31
C VAL A 189 -5.65 -2.00 7.57
N PRO A 190 -5.06 -1.00 8.27
CA PRO A 190 -5.77 0.20 8.74
C PRO A 190 -6.61 0.93 7.69
N ARG A 191 -6.10 1.16 6.49
CA ARG A 191 -6.81 1.91 5.44
C ARG A 191 -8.11 1.25 4.95
N THR A 192 -8.28 -0.07 5.21
CA THR A 192 -9.49 -0.77 4.81
C THR A 192 -10.70 -0.39 5.65
N ASP A 193 -10.50 0.27 6.80
CA ASP A 193 -11.60 0.76 7.64
C ASP A 193 -12.50 1.76 6.87
N LEU A 194 -11.96 2.44 5.85
CA LEU A 194 -12.74 3.30 4.95
C LEU A 194 -13.96 2.58 4.35
N PHE A 195 -13.82 1.30 3.99
CA PHE A 195 -14.89 0.54 3.31
C PHE A 195 -16.02 0.09 4.25
N PHE A 196 -15.92 0.41 5.53
CA PHE A 196 -16.91 0.12 6.57
C PHE A 196 -17.46 1.38 7.25
N ASP A 197 -16.92 2.56 6.98
CA ASP A 197 -17.42 3.84 7.48
C ASP A 197 -18.42 4.43 6.50
N GLU A 198 -19.71 4.08 6.68
CA GLU A 198 -20.80 4.54 5.79
C GLU A 198 -20.88 6.06 5.65
N LYS A 199 -20.62 6.80 6.74
CA LYS A 199 -20.63 8.26 6.71
C LYS A 199 -19.48 8.81 5.86
N GLN A 200 -18.26 8.32 6.10
CA GLN A 200 -17.09 8.76 5.34
C GLN A 200 -17.22 8.37 3.87
N MET A 201 -17.71 7.16 3.58
CA MET A 201 -17.99 6.72 2.21
C MET A 201 -19.01 7.62 1.52
N HIS A 202 -20.10 7.99 2.20
CA HIS A 202 -21.11 8.90 1.66
C HIS A 202 -20.53 10.27 1.35
N ASP A 203 -19.81 10.87 2.29
CA ASP A 203 -19.22 12.20 2.15
C ASP A 203 -18.21 12.26 0.98
N ILE A 204 -17.41 11.19 0.79
CA ILE A 204 -16.47 11.08 -0.33
C ILE A 204 -17.21 10.96 -1.67
N LYS A 205 -18.23 10.10 -1.75
CA LYS A 205 -19.02 9.93 -2.97
C LYS A 205 -19.69 11.25 -3.41
N GLU A 206 -20.29 11.97 -2.47
CA GLU A 206 -20.93 13.26 -2.79
C GLU A 206 -19.91 14.28 -3.31
N LYS A 207 -18.71 14.35 -2.76
CA LYS A 207 -17.64 15.21 -3.29
C LYS A 207 -17.23 14.83 -4.72
N LEU A 208 -17.07 13.53 -5.00
CA LEU A 208 -16.74 13.04 -6.35
C LEU A 208 -17.85 13.39 -7.36
N TYR A 209 -19.12 13.22 -6.98
CA TYR A 209 -20.28 13.57 -7.82
C TYR A 209 -20.44 15.08 -8.03
N GLN A 210 -20.07 15.91 -7.04
CA GLN A 210 -20.04 17.37 -7.19
C GLN A 210 -18.93 17.82 -8.15
N GLU A 211 -17.80 17.14 -8.16
CA GLU A 211 -16.70 17.43 -9.11
C GLU A 211 -17.06 17.04 -10.54
N ASN A 212 -17.75 15.90 -10.71
CA ASN A 212 -18.18 15.40 -12.00
C ASN A 212 -19.53 14.67 -11.91
N ILE A 213 -20.59 15.35 -12.33
CA ILE A 213 -21.97 14.84 -12.24
C ILE A 213 -22.19 13.57 -13.07
N THR A 214 -21.45 13.38 -14.15
CA THR A 214 -21.55 12.19 -15.02
C THR A 214 -21.27 10.89 -14.23
N LEU A 215 -20.44 10.97 -13.18
CA LEU A 215 -20.15 9.82 -12.29
C LEU A 215 -21.36 9.36 -11.47
N LYS A 216 -22.39 10.20 -11.35
CA LYS A 216 -23.64 9.88 -10.66
C LYS A 216 -24.70 9.38 -11.65
N GLU A 217 -24.64 9.84 -12.90
CA GLU A 217 -25.63 9.56 -13.93
C GLU A 217 -25.39 8.25 -14.66
N LYS A 218 -24.10 7.83 -14.76
CA LYS A 218 -23.67 6.61 -15.45
C LYS A 218 -22.96 5.66 -14.51
N LYS A 219 -22.86 4.38 -14.89
CA LYS A 219 -22.02 3.40 -14.18
C LYS A 219 -20.55 3.67 -14.41
N VAL A 220 -19.75 3.48 -13.38
CA VAL A 220 -18.33 3.80 -13.39
C VAL A 220 -17.50 2.54 -13.60
N ILE A 221 -16.73 2.52 -14.68
CA ILE A 221 -15.66 1.55 -14.90
C ILE A 221 -14.35 2.20 -14.50
N LEU A 222 -13.58 1.56 -13.64
CA LEU A 222 -12.22 1.98 -13.31
C LEU A 222 -11.20 1.06 -13.99
N TYR A 223 -10.37 1.61 -14.86
CA TYR A 223 -9.19 0.92 -15.39
C TYR A 223 -7.95 1.34 -14.61
N ALA A 224 -7.40 0.41 -13.85
CA ALA A 224 -6.25 0.62 -12.98
C ALA A 224 -5.10 -0.37 -13.28
N PRO A 225 -4.35 -0.15 -14.39
CA PRO A 225 -3.27 -1.04 -14.79
C PRO A 225 -2.04 -0.90 -13.92
N THR A 226 -1.30 -1.99 -13.76
CA THR A 226 0.04 -1.96 -13.18
C THR A 226 1.01 -1.23 -14.10
N TYR A 227 1.87 -0.43 -13.50
CA TYR A 227 2.92 0.30 -14.21
C TYR A 227 3.94 -0.64 -14.88
N ARG A 228 4.37 -0.29 -16.10
CA ARG A 228 5.39 -0.99 -16.89
C ARG A 228 6.63 -0.11 -17.02
N ASP A 229 7.76 -0.56 -16.48
CA ASP A 229 9.01 0.20 -16.48
C ASP A 229 9.52 0.52 -17.91
N HIS A 230 9.27 -0.36 -18.87
CA HIS A 230 9.73 -0.22 -20.26
C HIS A 230 8.85 0.72 -21.12
N LEU A 231 7.64 1.06 -20.67
CA LEU A 231 6.69 1.89 -21.40
C LEU A 231 6.75 3.39 -21.02
N LEU A 232 7.78 3.84 -20.29
CA LEU A 232 7.94 5.21 -19.81
C LEU A 232 7.83 6.30 -20.87
N ASN A 233 8.21 6.00 -22.12
CA ASN A 233 8.30 6.97 -23.21
C ASN A 233 7.25 6.80 -24.31
N GLN A 234 6.45 5.73 -24.30
CA GLN A 234 5.51 5.37 -25.36
C GLN A 234 4.22 4.77 -24.76
N PHE A 235 3.68 5.40 -23.71
CA PHE A 235 2.48 4.87 -23.09
C PHE A 235 1.27 5.14 -23.97
N GLU A 236 0.82 4.10 -24.64
CA GLU A 236 -0.53 3.99 -25.18
C GLU A 236 -1.36 3.12 -24.24
N LEU A 237 -2.61 3.50 -23.99
CA LEU A 237 -3.52 2.63 -23.26
C LEU A 237 -3.74 1.38 -24.10
N PRO A 238 -3.57 0.18 -23.55
CA PRO A 238 -3.78 -1.07 -24.30
C PRO A 238 -5.27 -1.39 -24.49
N LEU A 239 -6.13 -0.35 -24.46
CA LEU A 239 -7.56 -0.42 -24.62
C LEU A 239 -7.95 0.22 -25.95
N ASP A 240 -8.82 -0.45 -26.72
CA ASP A 240 -9.50 0.16 -27.87
C ASP A 240 -10.60 1.09 -27.34
N LEU A 241 -10.23 2.36 -27.14
CA LEU A 241 -11.15 3.36 -26.60
C LEU A 241 -12.26 3.74 -27.59
N ASP A 242 -12.02 3.64 -28.92
CA ASP A 242 -13.05 3.88 -29.95
C ASP A 242 -14.13 2.81 -29.86
N LEU A 243 -13.75 1.53 -29.72
CA LEU A 243 -14.68 0.43 -29.47
C LEU A 243 -15.44 0.62 -28.16
N MET A 244 -14.74 0.89 -27.06
CA MET A 244 -15.37 1.05 -25.76
C MET A 244 -16.34 2.23 -25.72
N TYR A 245 -15.98 3.36 -26.33
CA TYR A 245 -16.85 4.53 -26.43
C TYR A 245 -18.13 4.23 -27.18
N ARG A 246 -18.03 3.57 -28.35
CA ARG A 246 -19.17 3.20 -29.17
C ARG A 246 -20.11 2.21 -28.46
N GLU A 247 -19.57 1.24 -27.76
CA GLU A 247 -20.33 0.12 -27.20
C GLU A 247 -20.81 0.35 -25.76
N LEU A 248 -20.15 1.22 -25.00
CA LEU A 248 -20.40 1.43 -23.56
C LEU A 248 -20.70 2.88 -23.20
N GLY A 249 -20.44 3.85 -24.10
CA GLY A 249 -20.46 5.27 -23.77
C GLY A 249 -21.81 5.83 -23.34
N ASP A 250 -22.91 5.18 -23.68
CA ASP A 250 -24.26 5.61 -23.26
C ASP A 250 -24.52 5.30 -21.79
N ASP A 251 -24.10 4.13 -21.31
CA ASP A 251 -24.42 3.62 -19.98
C ASP A 251 -23.27 3.77 -18.95
N TYR A 252 -22.04 3.94 -19.43
CA TYR A 252 -20.84 3.91 -18.60
C TYR A 252 -19.96 5.13 -18.80
N VAL A 253 -19.14 5.41 -17.77
CA VAL A 253 -17.93 6.23 -17.85
C VAL A 253 -16.71 5.39 -17.52
N LEU A 254 -15.59 5.68 -18.16
CA LEU A 254 -14.30 5.03 -17.93
C LEU A 254 -13.37 5.99 -17.20
N LEU A 255 -13.04 5.67 -15.96
CA LEU A 255 -11.97 6.33 -15.21
C LEU A 255 -10.65 5.60 -15.50
N VAL A 256 -9.66 6.33 -15.96
CA VAL A 256 -8.30 5.80 -16.16
C VAL A 256 -7.43 6.24 -15.00
N ARG A 257 -6.85 5.26 -14.28
CA ARG A 257 -5.90 5.51 -13.20
C ARG A 257 -4.55 4.89 -13.52
N SER A 258 -3.78 5.60 -14.28
CA SER A 258 -2.39 5.26 -14.59
C SER A 258 -1.46 5.64 -13.43
N HIS A 259 -0.22 5.13 -13.47
CA HIS A 259 0.79 5.55 -12.50
C HIS A 259 1.06 7.07 -12.63
N PRO A 260 1.25 7.83 -11.53
CA PRO A 260 1.41 9.30 -11.57
C PRO A 260 2.52 9.82 -12.50
N VAL A 261 3.54 9.01 -12.81
CA VAL A 261 4.59 9.34 -13.81
C VAL A 261 4.01 9.49 -15.22
N LEU A 262 2.86 8.89 -15.50
CA LEU A 262 2.19 8.90 -16.81
C LEU A 262 0.99 9.85 -16.84
N ALA A 263 0.60 10.40 -15.71
CA ALA A 263 -0.48 11.36 -15.62
C ALA A 263 -0.23 12.56 -16.57
N HIS A 264 -1.29 13.03 -17.22
CA HIS A 264 -1.26 14.14 -18.17
C HIS A 264 -0.50 13.91 -19.50
N LYS A 265 -0.06 12.70 -19.80
CA LYS A 265 0.56 12.39 -21.11
C LYS A 265 -0.45 11.99 -22.18
N ILE A 266 -1.70 11.72 -21.79
CA ILE A 266 -2.75 11.25 -22.71
C ILE A 266 -3.93 12.22 -22.62
N ASP A 267 -4.23 12.91 -23.73
CA ASP A 267 -5.43 13.73 -23.86
C ASP A 267 -6.61 12.84 -24.28
N VAL A 268 -7.13 12.06 -23.33
CA VAL A 268 -8.27 11.17 -23.58
C VAL A 268 -9.61 11.88 -23.39
N GLU A 269 -9.66 12.90 -22.53
CA GLU A 269 -10.90 13.58 -22.16
C GLU A 269 -11.48 14.37 -23.36
N SER A 270 -10.62 15.04 -24.14
CA SER A 270 -11.07 15.78 -25.32
C SER A 270 -11.50 14.87 -26.48
N ARG A 271 -10.88 13.68 -26.60
CA ARG A 271 -11.20 12.73 -27.68
C ARG A 271 -12.49 11.94 -27.40
N TYR A 272 -12.80 11.66 -26.12
CA TYR A 272 -13.97 10.88 -25.71
C TYR A 272 -14.78 11.62 -24.65
N PRO A 273 -15.39 12.77 -24.99
CA PRO A 273 -16.07 13.64 -24.03
C PRO A 273 -17.26 12.92 -23.39
N GLY A 274 -17.39 13.05 -22.07
CA GLY A 274 -18.46 12.43 -21.29
C GLY A 274 -18.31 10.90 -21.10
N PHE A 275 -17.18 10.32 -21.53
CA PHE A 275 -16.92 8.89 -21.36
C PHE A 275 -15.59 8.60 -20.66
N VAL A 276 -14.46 9.15 -21.10
CA VAL A 276 -13.15 8.86 -20.48
C VAL A 276 -12.69 10.05 -19.66
N TYR A 277 -12.22 9.77 -18.44
CA TYR A 277 -11.64 10.77 -17.53
C TYR A 277 -10.33 10.27 -16.92
N ASP A 278 -9.30 11.14 -16.86
CA ASP A 278 -8.03 10.84 -16.19
C ASP A 278 -8.09 11.13 -14.68
N TYR A 279 -8.09 10.07 -13.89
CA TYR A 279 -8.06 10.10 -12.43
C TYR A 279 -6.72 9.65 -11.84
N SER A 280 -5.63 9.72 -12.60
CA SER A 280 -4.30 9.24 -12.18
C SER A 280 -3.72 9.99 -10.98
N SER A 281 -4.06 11.26 -10.77
CA SER A 281 -3.49 12.10 -9.72
C SER A 281 -4.50 12.90 -8.88
N ARG A 282 -5.80 12.84 -9.18
CA ARG A 282 -6.81 13.70 -8.57
C ARG A 282 -7.24 13.24 -7.18
N TRP A 283 -7.47 11.94 -6.99
CA TRP A 283 -8.04 11.34 -5.78
C TRP A 283 -7.22 10.15 -5.30
N ASP A 284 -7.38 9.76 -4.03
CA ASP A 284 -6.84 8.49 -3.56
C ASP A 284 -7.56 7.32 -4.25
N VAL A 285 -6.83 6.23 -4.52
CA VAL A 285 -7.44 5.09 -5.21
C VAL A 285 -8.61 4.51 -4.44
N ASN A 286 -8.50 4.39 -3.12
CA ASN A 286 -9.57 3.83 -2.29
C ASN A 286 -10.84 4.70 -2.30
N GLU A 287 -10.69 6.03 -2.46
CA GLU A 287 -11.82 6.93 -2.62
C GLU A 287 -12.53 6.72 -3.97
N ILE A 288 -11.77 6.54 -5.06
CA ILE A 288 -12.33 6.24 -6.39
C ILE A 288 -13.03 4.88 -6.39
N LEU A 289 -12.51 3.88 -5.68
CA LEU A 289 -13.14 2.56 -5.58
C LEU A 289 -14.58 2.65 -5.04
N LEU A 290 -14.89 3.63 -4.19
CA LEU A 290 -16.23 3.80 -3.61
C LEU A 290 -17.30 4.04 -4.66
N ILE A 291 -16.97 4.73 -5.77
CA ILE A 291 -17.89 5.01 -6.88
C ILE A 291 -17.75 4.02 -8.06
N THR A 292 -16.75 3.15 -8.02
CA THR A 292 -16.48 2.20 -9.10
C THR A 292 -17.50 1.07 -9.10
N ASP A 293 -18.22 0.85 -10.21
CA ASP A 293 -19.13 -0.29 -10.39
C ASP A 293 -18.42 -1.53 -10.93
N ILE A 294 -17.45 -1.34 -11.82
CA ILE A 294 -16.66 -2.43 -12.42
C ILE A 294 -15.18 -2.04 -12.39
N LEU A 295 -14.34 -2.90 -11.81
CA LEU A 295 -12.88 -2.72 -11.85
C LEU A 295 -12.27 -3.53 -12.98
N ILE A 296 -11.49 -2.87 -13.84
CA ILE A 296 -10.60 -3.51 -14.80
C ILE A 296 -9.17 -3.38 -14.26
N SER A 297 -8.52 -4.50 -14.02
CA SER A 297 -7.16 -4.55 -13.46
C SER A 297 -6.30 -5.62 -14.14
N ASP A 298 -5.05 -5.73 -13.71
CA ASP A 298 -4.11 -6.74 -14.17
C ASP A 298 -3.34 -7.36 -13.00
N TYR A 299 -2.09 -6.97 -12.74
CA TYR A 299 -1.24 -7.49 -11.66
C TYR A 299 -1.22 -6.58 -10.43
N SER A 300 -2.21 -5.71 -10.28
CA SER A 300 -2.32 -4.76 -9.18
C SER A 300 -2.83 -5.42 -7.88
N SER A 301 -2.54 -4.80 -6.75
CA SER A 301 -3.13 -5.17 -5.46
C SER A 301 -4.49 -4.51 -5.18
N ILE A 302 -4.98 -3.64 -6.05
CA ILE A 302 -6.28 -2.95 -5.90
C ILE A 302 -7.47 -3.93 -5.78
N PRO A 303 -7.52 -5.06 -6.51
CA PRO A 303 -8.61 -6.04 -6.40
C PRO A 303 -8.88 -6.55 -4.98
N TYR A 304 -7.87 -6.60 -4.13
CA TYR A 304 -8.01 -7.10 -2.77
C TYR A 304 -8.89 -6.18 -1.91
N GLU A 305 -8.63 -4.88 -1.93
CA GLU A 305 -9.48 -3.90 -1.26
C GLU A 305 -10.82 -3.73 -1.96
N PHE A 306 -10.85 -3.73 -3.30
CA PHE A 306 -12.09 -3.60 -4.06
C PHE A 306 -13.07 -4.75 -3.79
N SER A 307 -12.58 -5.95 -3.51
CA SER A 307 -13.42 -7.11 -3.17
C SER A 307 -14.28 -6.92 -1.91
N LEU A 308 -13.87 -6.00 -1.00
CA LEU A 308 -14.67 -5.61 0.16
C LEU A 308 -16.01 -4.95 -0.23
N LEU A 309 -16.07 -4.33 -1.39
CA LEU A 309 -17.28 -3.70 -1.93
C LEU A 309 -18.23 -4.70 -2.61
N ASN A 310 -17.82 -5.96 -2.78
CA ASN A 310 -18.58 -7.01 -3.45
C ASN A 310 -19.12 -6.56 -4.82
N ARG A 311 -18.22 -6.08 -5.69
CA ARG A 311 -18.53 -5.58 -7.03
C ARG A 311 -17.71 -6.32 -8.09
N PRO A 312 -18.18 -6.33 -9.36
CA PRO A 312 -17.53 -7.03 -10.47
C PRO A 312 -16.10 -6.56 -10.73
N MET A 313 -15.24 -7.52 -11.06
CA MET A 313 -13.87 -7.29 -11.53
C MET A 313 -13.63 -8.05 -12.82
N VAL A 314 -12.93 -7.43 -13.77
CA VAL A 314 -12.44 -8.06 -15.00
C VAL A 314 -10.92 -7.90 -15.05
N PHE A 315 -10.23 -8.95 -15.43
CA PHE A 315 -8.77 -8.95 -15.46
C PHE A 315 -8.29 -8.92 -16.90
N TYR A 316 -7.45 -7.91 -17.19
CA TYR A 316 -6.95 -7.62 -18.54
C TYR A 316 -5.41 -7.67 -18.58
N PRO A 317 -4.81 -8.86 -18.43
CA PRO A 317 -3.36 -9.05 -18.48
C PRO A 317 -2.88 -9.26 -19.93
N TYR A 318 -3.04 -8.26 -20.80
CA TYR A 318 -2.74 -8.31 -22.22
C TYR A 318 -1.31 -8.75 -22.55
N ASP A 319 -0.39 -8.69 -21.60
CA ASP A 319 1.03 -9.03 -21.70
C ASP A 319 1.45 -10.16 -20.73
N LEU A 320 0.55 -11.07 -20.36
CA LEU A 320 0.75 -12.06 -19.30
C LEU A 320 2.01 -12.88 -19.46
N GLU A 321 2.28 -13.41 -20.68
CA GLU A 321 3.47 -14.24 -20.94
C GLU A 321 4.78 -13.46 -20.73
N GLU A 322 4.83 -12.21 -21.19
CA GLU A 322 6.01 -11.35 -21.02
C GLU A 322 6.17 -10.92 -19.57
N TYR A 323 5.07 -10.60 -18.92
CA TYR A 323 5.08 -10.18 -17.52
C TYR A 323 5.59 -11.30 -16.61
N CYS A 324 5.12 -12.52 -16.79
CA CYS A 324 5.59 -13.69 -16.03
C CYS A 324 7.08 -14.01 -16.22
N LYS A 325 7.66 -13.69 -17.40
CA LYS A 325 9.11 -13.83 -17.63
C LYS A 325 9.97 -12.84 -16.85
N THR A 326 9.41 -11.70 -16.48
CA THR A 326 10.14 -10.60 -15.81
C THR A 326 9.81 -10.46 -14.33
N ARG A 327 8.62 -10.90 -13.92
CA ARG A 327 8.09 -10.80 -12.57
C ARG A 327 7.47 -12.12 -12.16
N GLY A 328 7.89 -12.69 -11.05
CA GLY A 328 7.26 -13.88 -10.50
C GLY A 328 5.87 -13.60 -9.94
N LEU A 329 5.02 -14.59 -9.98
CA LEU A 329 3.71 -14.61 -9.34
C LEU A 329 3.70 -15.61 -8.18
N TRP A 330 2.81 -15.41 -7.21
CA TRP A 330 2.72 -16.33 -6.07
C TRP A 330 2.05 -17.66 -6.41
N ASP A 331 1.24 -17.67 -7.46
CA ASP A 331 0.54 -18.84 -7.98
C ASP A 331 0.25 -18.62 -9.47
N ASP A 332 -0.37 -19.58 -10.15
CA ASP A 332 -0.90 -19.40 -11.49
C ASP A 332 -1.91 -18.24 -11.50
N TYR A 333 -1.85 -17.40 -12.53
CA TYR A 333 -2.61 -16.14 -12.55
C TYR A 333 -4.11 -16.37 -12.38
N GLU A 334 -4.66 -17.44 -12.94
CA GLU A 334 -6.06 -17.81 -12.84
C GLU A 334 -6.51 -18.10 -11.40
N ASN A 335 -5.60 -18.59 -10.55
CA ASN A 335 -5.85 -18.85 -9.13
C ASN A 335 -5.78 -17.58 -8.28
N LEU A 336 -5.15 -16.53 -8.79
CA LEU A 336 -4.89 -15.28 -8.05
C LEU A 336 -5.99 -14.23 -8.25
N VAL A 337 -6.92 -14.44 -9.18
CA VAL A 337 -7.92 -13.43 -9.56
C VAL A 337 -9.34 -13.99 -9.53
N PRO A 338 -10.34 -13.22 -9.04
CA PRO A 338 -11.70 -13.72 -8.83
C PRO A 338 -12.66 -13.48 -10.01
N GLY A 339 -12.17 -12.91 -11.11
CA GLY A 339 -13.02 -12.51 -12.24
C GLY A 339 -12.55 -13.06 -13.57
N PRO A 340 -13.32 -12.85 -14.65
CA PRO A 340 -12.95 -13.26 -15.99
C PRO A 340 -11.63 -12.61 -16.42
N ILE A 341 -10.81 -13.40 -17.11
CA ILE A 341 -9.55 -12.98 -17.70
C ILE A 341 -9.80 -12.81 -19.21
N VAL A 342 -9.45 -11.63 -19.73
CA VAL A 342 -9.62 -11.28 -21.13
C VAL A 342 -8.31 -10.67 -21.66
N PHE A 343 -8.03 -10.85 -22.94
CA PHE A 343 -6.74 -10.45 -23.54
C PHE A 343 -6.86 -9.37 -24.59
N ASP A 344 -8.08 -9.03 -25.00
CA ASP A 344 -8.34 -7.95 -25.93
C ASP A 344 -9.59 -7.13 -25.53
N SER A 345 -9.74 -5.95 -26.15
CA SER A 345 -10.82 -5.02 -25.86
C SER A 345 -12.19 -5.51 -26.32
N TYR A 346 -12.25 -6.39 -27.31
CA TYR A 346 -13.52 -6.94 -27.79
C TYR A 346 -14.10 -7.91 -26.75
N GLU A 347 -13.28 -8.83 -26.24
CA GLU A 347 -13.66 -9.74 -25.14
C GLU A 347 -14.04 -8.94 -23.88
N LEU A 348 -13.26 -7.89 -23.57
CA LEU A 348 -13.55 -7.02 -22.43
C LEU A 348 -14.93 -6.38 -22.52
N VAL A 349 -15.25 -5.75 -23.65
CA VAL A 349 -16.56 -5.13 -23.90
C VAL A 349 -17.68 -6.17 -23.83
N LYS A 350 -17.47 -7.35 -24.44
CA LYS A 350 -18.44 -8.45 -24.39
C LYS A 350 -18.75 -8.87 -22.97
N VAL A 351 -17.72 -9.12 -22.15
CA VAL A 351 -17.89 -9.51 -20.74
C VAL A 351 -18.65 -8.45 -19.94
N ILE A 352 -18.39 -7.16 -20.16
CA ILE A 352 -19.10 -6.07 -19.48
C ILE A 352 -20.57 -6.02 -19.88
N LYS A 353 -20.88 -6.11 -21.18
CA LYS A 353 -22.26 -6.08 -21.71
C LYS A 353 -23.08 -7.29 -21.28
N GLU A 354 -22.50 -8.48 -21.34
CA GLU A 354 -23.16 -9.73 -20.97
C GLU A 354 -23.16 -9.99 -19.46
N LYS A 355 -22.49 -9.14 -18.65
CA LYS A 355 -22.28 -9.31 -17.22
C LYS A 355 -21.66 -10.68 -16.88
N GLY A 356 -20.67 -11.08 -17.67
CA GLY A 356 -20.01 -12.38 -17.63
C GLY A 356 -19.06 -12.57 -16.43
N TYR A 357 -19.46 -12.13 -15.22
CA TYR A 357 -18.70 -12.27 -13.97
C TYR A 357 -19.49 -13.03 -12.91
N ASP A 358 -18.81 -13.91 -12.18
CA ASP A 358 -19.39 -14.66 -11.07
C ASP A 358 -19.07 -13.96 -9.74
N MET A 359 -20.12 -13.44 -9.10
CA MET A 359 -20.00 -12.75 -7.81
C MET A 359 -19.66 -13.69 -6.65
N ASN A 360 -19.92 -15.01 -6.77
CA ASN A 360 -19.50 -15.98 -5.75
C ASN A 360 -17.97 -16.06 -5.67
N ASN A 361 -17.28 -15.99 -6.82
CA ASN A 361 -15.82 -15.97 -6.84
C ASN A 361 -15.27 -14.72 -6.15
N VAL A 362 -15.90 -13.55 -6.36
CA VAL A 362 -15.52 -12.30 -5.70
C VAL A 362 -15.70 -12.42 -4.17
N GLN A 363 -16.81 -13.01 -3.73
CA GLN A 363 -17.09 -13.20 -2.30
C GLN A 363 -16.10 -14.17 -1.65
N GLN A 364 -15.78 -15.29 -2.31
CA GLN A 364 -14.80 -16.27 -1.82
C GLN A 364 -13.41 -15.65 -1.75
N PHE A 365 -13.03 -14.89 -2.77
CA PHE A 365 -11.78 -14.13 -2.80
C PHE A 365 -11.71 -13.11 -1.67
N SER A 366 -12.78 -12.34 -1.45
CA SER A 366 -12.85 -11.40 -0.34
C SER A 366 -12.71 -12.09 1.01
N ALA A 367 -13.41 -13.19 1.22
CA ALA A 367 -13.32 -13.96 2.47
C ALA A 367 -11.91 -14.52 2.72
N MET A 368 -11.20 -14.93 1.66
CA MET A 368 -9.83 -15.45 1.75
C MET A 368 -8.81 -14.37 2.09
N TRP A 369 -8.92 -13.18 1.47
CA TRP A 369 -7.89 -12.13 1.56
C TRP A 369 -8.19 -11.04 2.59
N ASN A 370 -9.46 -10.88 2.97
CA ASN A 370 -9.93 -9.83 3.88
C ASN A 370 -10.47 -10.39 5.21
N GLN A 371 -9.97 -11.52 5.63
CA GLN A 371 -10.42 -12.26 6.81
C GLN A 371 -10.47 -11.42 8.10
N TYR A 372 -9.54 -10.49 8.26
CA TYR A 372 -9.38 -9.63 9.44
C TYR A 372 -9.77 -8.17 9.19
N HIS A 373 -10.30 -7.83 8.01
CA HIS A 373 -10.81 -6.50 7.69
C HIS A 373 -12.27 -6.40 8.11
N VAL A 374 -12.51 -5.84 9.28
CA VAL A 374 -13.83 -5.80 9.94
C VAL A 374 -14.26 -4.38 10.35
N GLY A 375 -13.64 -3.35 9.75
CA GLY A 375 -14.01 -1.95 9.93
C GLY A 375 -13.42 -1.25 11.15
N HIS A 376 -12.52 -1.90 11.88
CA HIS A 376 -11.82 -1.33 13.02
C HIS A 376 -10.37 -1.81 13.15
N SER A 377 -9.74 -2.06 12.00
CA SER A 377 -8.33 -2.50 11.92
C SER A 377 -7.39 -1.50 12.57
N SER A 378 -7.62 -0.19 12.35
CA SER A 378 -6.83 0.89 12.96
C SER A 378 -6.92 0.88 14.46
N ARG A 379 -8.13 0.66 14.99
CA ARG A 379 -8.40 0.59 16.43
C ARG A 379 -7.72 -0.61 17.07
N LEU A 380 -7.88 -1.81 16.52
CA LEU A 380 -7.24 -3.02 17.03
C LEU A 380 -5.71 -2.90 17.08
N LEU A 381 -5.13 -2.30 16.04
CA LEU A 381 -3.69 -2.05 16.01
C LEU A 381 -3.27 -0.97 17.01
N ALA A 382 -4.06 0.09 17.19
CA ALA A 382 -3.81 1.12 18.20
C ALA A 382 -3.89 0.54 19.63
N GLU A 383 -4.89 -0.28 19.92
CA GLU A 383 -5.02 -1.01 21.19
C GLU A 383 -3.79 -1.88 21.47
N TYR A 384 -3.35 -2.69 20.48
CA TYR A 384 -2.12 -3.47 20.59
C TYR A 384 -0.90 -2.60 20.95
N ILE A 385 -0.73 -1.46 20.26
CA ILE A 385 0.39 -0.54 20.50
C ILE A 385 0.36 0.00 21.94
N LEU A 386 -0.83 0.42 22.41
CA LEU A 386 -0.99 1.02 23.74
C LEU A 386 -0.85 -0.02 24.87
N ASP A 387 -1.33 -1.25 24.66
CA ASP A 387 -1.20 -2.34 25.65
C ASP A 387 0.25 -2.82 25.76
N ALA A 388 0.94 -2.98 24.62
CA ALA A 388 2.37 -3.28 24.61
C ALA A 388 3.19 -2.22 25.34
N GLU A 389 2.76 -0.96 25.33
CA GLU A 389 3.39 0.11 26.11
C GLU A 389 3.08 0.01 27.61
N ARG A 390 1.85 -0.36 28.00
CA ARG A 390 1.44 -0.51 29.41
C ARG A 390 2.18 -1.66 30.08
N GLU A 391 2.20 -2.85 29.47
CA GLU A 391 2.89 -4.02 30.00
C GLU A 391 4.39 -3.78 30.22
N ARG A 392 5.05 -3.10 29.27
CA ARG A 392 6.47 -2.77 29.36
C ARG A 392 6.76 -1.69 30.40
N ASN A 393 5.81 -0.77 30.67
CA ASN A 393 5.96 0.23 31.74
C ASN A 393 5.85 -0.41 33.14
N VAL A 394 4.96 -1.39 33.31
CA VAL A 394 4.83 -2.14 34.58
C VAL A 394 6.12 -2.90 34.89
N ASN A 395 6.68 -3.59 33.90
CA ASN A 395 7.93 -4.34 34.05
C ASN A 395 9.15 -3.44 34.33
N ALA A 396 9.15 -2.20 33.80
CA ALA A 396 10.25 -1.24 34.06
C ALA A 396 10.15 -0.52 35.41
N SER A 397 8.97 -0.49 36.03
CA SER A 397 8.78 0.09 37.38
C SER A 397 8.94 -0.94 38.51
N GLY A 398 9.00 -2.24 38.19
CA GLY A 398 9.19 -3.34 39.13
C GLY A 398 10.62 -3.89 39.22
N SER A 399 11.55 -3.32 38.47
CA SER A 399 12.99 -3.61 38.49
C SER A 399 13.78 -2.43 39.03
#